data_c5a294736bec8598dd92d702447ea996
#
_entry.id   c5a294736bec8598dd92d702447ea996
#
_cell.length_a   1.000
_cell.length_b   1.000
_cell.length_c   1.000
_cell.angle_alpha   90.00
_cell.angle_beta   90.00
_cell.angle_gamma   90.00
#
_symmetry.space_group_name_H-M   'P 1'
#
loop_
_entity.id
_entity.type
_entity.pdbx_description
1 polymer ?
#
loop_
_entity_poly.entity_id
_entity_poly.type
_entity_poly.pdbx_seq_one_letter_code
_entity_poly.pdbx_strand_id
1 'polypeptide(L)'
;MRTYPFQLNDEDSLIHIDCDLVDDEYTVALDTGASHTVFDITPLLIAGFEMSKSEGTVQFETGKGVVDAYRFRVSHITALGITRENFEICAYDFLGNHILADFDGLLGLDFFKNTDLNISFKRFEITVS
;
A
#
# COMPACT_ATOMS: atom_id res chain seq x y z
N MET A 1 21.77 -3.27 -3.79
CA MET A 1 20.77 -3.35 -4.87
C MET A 1 20.05 -4.68 -4.81
N ARG A 2 18.75 -4.66 -4.84
CA ARG A 2 17.92 -5.86 -4.81
C ARG A 2 16.93 -5.82 -5.96
N THR A 3 16.69 -6.97 -6.58
CA THR A 3 15.83 -7.10 -7.74
C THR A 3 14.72 -8.09 -7.45
N TYR A 4 13.49 -7.71 -7.78
CA TYR A 4 12.30 -8.50 -7.54
C TYR A 4 11.50 -8.64 -8.84
N PRO A 5 11.10 -9.85 -9.21
CA PRO A 5 10.27 -10.04 -10.40
C PRO A 5 8.82 -9.61 -10.11
N PHE A 6 8.12 -9.20 -11.15
CA PHE A 6 6.68 -9.00 -11.08
C PHE A 6 6.02 -9.57 -12.33
N GLN A 7 4.71 -9.75 -12.25
CA GLN A 7 3.90 -10.22 -13.36
C GLN A 7 2.77 -9.26 -13.62
N LEU A 8 2.48 -9.04 -14.90
CA LEU A 8 1.29 -8.31 -15.33
C LEU A 8 0.37 -9.34 -15.97
N ASN A 9 -0.83 -9.52 -15.41
CA ASN A 9 -1.72 -10.56 -15.89
C ASN A 9 -2.58 -10.03 -17.00
N ASP A 10 -3.24 -9.07 -17.11
CA ASP A 10 -4.10 -8.61 -18.18
C ASP A 10 -4.03 -7.09 -18.36
N GLU A 11 -4.87 -6.59 -19.22
CA GLU A 11 -4.84 -5.21 -19.68
C GLU A 11 -4.96 -4.17 -18.55
N ASP A 12 -5.59 -4.53 -17.45
CA ASP A 12 -5.84 -3.60 -16.34
C ASP A 12 -5.04 -3.92 -15.09
N SER A 13 -4.01 -4.76 -15.22
CA SER A 13 -3.24 -5.18 -14.06
C SER A 13 -2.32 -4.08 -13.53
N LEU A 14 -2.37 -3.88 -12.23
CA LEU A 14 -1.36 -3.13 -11.51
C LEU A 14 -0.23 -4.08 -11.11
N ILE A 15 0.90 -3.51 -10.73
CA ILE A 15 2.01 -4.31 -10.22
C ILE A 15 1.70 -4.66 -8.77
N HIS A 16 1.46 -5.95 -8.51
CA HIS A 16 1.20 -6.45 -7.17
C HIS A 16 2.50 -6.88 -6.52
N ILE A 17 2.68 -6.52 -5.27
CA ILE A 17 3.84 -6.92 -4.48
C ILE A 17 3.38 -7.39 -3.10
N ASP A 18 4.17 -8.28 -2.52
CA ASP A 18 3.92 -8.76 -1.16
C ASP A 18 4.37 -7.70 -0.17
N CYS A 19 3.58 -7.53 0.88
CA CYS A 19 3.83 -6.55 1.91
C CYS A 19 3.53 -7.15 3.28
N ASP A 20 4.49 -7.08 4.18
CA ASP A 20 4.29 -7.45 5.57
C ASP A 20 3.95 -6.19 6.36
N LEU A 21 2.79 -6.20 7.00
CA LEU A 21 2.35 -5.13 7.87
C LEU A 21 2.23 -5.69 9.28
N VAL A 22 3.12 -5.26 10.16
CA VAL A 22 3.30 -5.80 11.49
C VAL A 22 3.61 -7.31 11.37
N ASP A 23 2.69 -8.20 11.68
CA ASP A 23 2.92 -9.64 11.62
C ASP A 23 2.09 -10.36 10.55
N ASP A 24 1.36 -9.61 9.74
CA ASP A 24 0.48 -10.17 8.72
C ASP A 24 0.97 -9.84 7.31
N GLU A 25 0.71 -10.75 6.38
CA GLU A 25 1.09 -10.60 4.98
C GLU A 25 -0.11 -10.14 4.16
N TYR A 26 0.14 -9.15 3.30
CA TYR A 26 -0.87 -8.57 2.41
C TYR A 26 -0.32 -8.47 0.99
N THR A 27 -1.22 -8.36 0.04
CA THR A 27 -0.87 -8.03 -1.34
C THR A 27 -1.23 -6.57 -1.58
N VAL A 28 -0.27 -5.78 -2.02
CA VAL A 28 -0.48 -4.36 -2.31
C VAL A 28 -0.11 -4.07 -3.76
N ALA A 29 -0.71 -3.02 -4.31
CA ALA A 29 -0.34 -2.52 -5.61
C ALA A 29 0.71 -1.42 -5.46
N LEU A 30 1.74 -1.46 -6.29
CA LEU A 30 2.73 -0.39 -6.37
C LEU A 30 2.09 0.80 -7.07
N ASP A 31 1.99 1.94 -6.39
CA ASP A 31 1.32 3.11 -6.92
C ASP A 31 2.16 4.37 -6.73
N THR A 32 2.96 4.71 -7.73
CA THR A 32 3.76 5.93 -7.71
C THR A 32 2.93 7.21 -7.86
N GLY A 33 1.64 7.07 -8.18
CA GLY A 33 0.70 8.17 -8.21
C GLY A 33 0.06 8.48 -6.86
N ALA A 34 0.27 7.62 -5.86
CA ALA A 34 -0.26 7.83 -4.51
C ALA A 34 0.80 8.45 -3.62
N SER A 35 0.49 9.56 -2.98
CA SER A 35 1.42 10.22 -2.06
C SER A 35 1.54 9.47 -0.73
N HIS A 36 0.53 8.71 -0.36
CA HIS A 36 0.45 7.98 0.91
C HIS A 36 0.18 6.51 0.67
N THR A 37 0.73 5.68 1.53
CA THR A 37 0.42 4.25 1.57
C THR A 37 -0.95 4.08 2.23
N VAL A 38 -1.84 3.36 1.57
CA VAL A 38 -3.24 3.23 1.95
C VAL A 38 -3.63 1.75 1.94
N PHE A 39 -4.36 1.32 2.94
CA PHE A 39 -4.91 -0.03 3.01
C PHE A 39 -6.43 0.00 3.02
N ASP A 40 -7.03 -1.05 2.47
CA ASP A 40 -8.45 -1.29 2.67
C ASP A 40 -8.67 -1.58 4.15
N ILE A 41 -9.68 -0.95 4.75
CA ILE A 41 -9.95 -1.11 6.18
C ILE A 41 -10.37 -2.54 6.54
N THR A 42 -11.04 -3.24 5.64
CA THR A 42 -11.59 -4.58 5.93
C THR A 42 -10.52 -5.59 6.34
N PRO A 43 -9.43 -5.82 5.57
CA PRO A 43 -8.41 -6.75 6.02
C PRO A 43 -7.72 -6.31 7.31
N LEU A 44 -7.62 -5.01 7.56
CA LEU A 44 -7.03 -4.51 8.82
C LEU A 44 -7.91 -4.85 10.02
N LEU A 45 -9.21 -4.69 9.90
CA LEU A 45 -10.15 -5.05 10.97
C LEU A 45 -10.10 -6.54 11.26
N ILE A 46 -9.99 -7.37 10.24
CA ILE A 46 -9.85 -8.82 10.39
C ILE A 46 -8.55 -9.15 11.14
N ALA A 47 -7.48 -8.39 10.89
CA ALA A 47 -6.19 -8.59 11.55
C ALA A 47 -6.16 -8.04 12.98
N GLY A 48 -7.22 -7.37 13.44
CA GLY A 48 -7.31 -6.88 14.82
C GLY A 48 -7.10 -5.39 14.99
N PHE A 49 -6.98 -4.62 13.91
CA PHE A 49 -6.92 -3.16 14.02
C PHE A 49 -8.26 -2.63 14.54
N GLU A 50 -8.19 -1.67 15.45
CA GLU A 50 -9.36 -1.04 16.03
C GLU A 50 -9.45 0.42 15.62
N MET A 51 -10.59 0.83 15.09
CA MET A 51 -10.82 2.21 14.65
C MET A 51 -10.62 3.22 15.77
N SER A 52 -10.98 2.83 17.00
CA SER A 52 -10.81 3.67 18.17
C SER A 52 -9.36 3.99 18.50
N LYS A 53 -8.43 3.21 17.95
CA LYS A 53 -6.98 3.40 18.15
C LYS A 53 -6.31 4.14 17.01
N SER A 54 -7.08 4.65 16.03
CA SER A 54 -6.52 5.47 14.97
C SER A 54 -5.99 6.79 15.54
N GLU A 55 -5.02 7.38 14.85
CA GLU A 55 -4.47 8.69 15.22
C GLU A 55 -5.28 9.86 14.66
N GLY A 56 -6.49 9.59 14.19
CA GLY A 56 -7.37 10.57 13.60
C GLY A 56 -7.72 10.26 12.17
N THR A 57 -8.32 11.22 11.49
CA THR A 57 -8.74 11.06 10.10
C THR A 57 -8.07 12.10 9.22
N VAL A 58 -8.01 11.78 7.92
CA VAL A 58 -7.51 12.66 6.89
C VAL A 58 -8.37 12.46 5.64
N GLN A 59 -8.52 13.50 4.84
CA GLN A 59 -9.27 13.39 3.60
C GLN A 59 -8.33 13.21 2.42
N PHE A 60 -8.71 12.29 1.51
CA PHE A 60 -8.02 12.07 0.25
C PHE A 60 -8.92 12.39 -0.91
N GLU A 61 -8.33 12.92 -1.96
CA GLU A 61 -8.97 12.95 -3.26
C GLU A 61 -8.67 11.65 -4.00
N THR A 62 -9.71 11.02 -4.49
CA THR A 62 -9.61 9.84 -5.36
C THR A 62 -10.28 10.16 -6.68
N GLY A 63 -10.15 9.28 -7.67
CA GLY A 63 -10.86 9.43 -8.93
C GLY A 63 -12.39 9.41 -8.78
N LYS A 64 -12.90 9.07 -7.61
CA LYS A 64 -14.33 8.98 -7.31
C LYS A 64 -14.80 10.01 -6.29
N GLY A 65 -13.96 10.99 -5.96
CA GLY A 65 -14.30 12.06 -5.02
C GLY A 65 -13.43 12.03 -3.78
N VAL A 66 -13.89 12.73 -2.74
CA VAL A 66 -13.16 12.85 -1.48
C VAL A 66 -13.61 11.72 -0.54
N VAL A 67 -12.65 11.05 0.09
CA VAL A 67 -12.91 9.99 1.07
C VAL A 67 -12.24 10.35 2.40
N ASP A 68 -12.86 9.93 3.50
CA ASP A 68 -12.28 10.04 4.83
C ASP A 68 -11.48 8.77 5.12
N ALA A 69 -10.23 8.94 5.49
CA ALA A 69 -9.36 7.82 5.83
C ALA A 69 -8.90 7.94 7.28
N TYR A 70 -8.69 6.80 7.90
CA TYR A 70 -8.13 6.71 9.25
C TYR A 70 -6.63 6.59 9.19
N ARG A 71 -5.93 7.25 10.08
CA ARG A 71 -4.47 7.17 10.18
C ARG A 71 -4.10 6.21 11.28
N PHE A 72 -3.23 5.26 10.97
CA PHE A 72 -2.67 4.33 11.94
C PHE A 72 -1.16 4.39 11.89
N ARG A 73 -0.53 4.39 13.05
CA ARG A 73 0.91 4.26 13.12
C ARG A 73 1.26 2.83 13.46
N VAL A 74 2.02 2.20 12.58
CA VAL A 74 2.39 0.79 12.73
C VAL A 74 3.84 0.67 13.13
N SER A 75 4.18 -0.37 13.87
CA SER A 75 5.54 -0.61 14.34
C SER A 75 6.49 -0.81 13.16
N HIS A 76 6.06 -1.54 12.15
CA HIS A 76 6.87 -1.76 10.96
C HIS A 76 6.02 -2.21 9.77
N ILE A 77 6.53 -1.92 8.59
CA ILE A 77 5.99 -2.36 7.31
C ILE A 77 7.18 -2.73 6.43
N THR A 78 7.11 -3.88 5.75
CA THR A 78 8.19 -4.38 4.90
C THR A 78 7.67 -4.74 3.53
N ALA A 79 8.32 -4.24 2.51
CA ALA A 79 8.05 -4.60 1.11
C ALA A 79 9.33 -4.40 0.30
N LEU A 80 9.56 -5.25 -0.69
CA LEU A 80 10.72 -5.15 -1.58
C LEU A 80 12.04 -5.06 -0.81
N GLY A 81 12.15 -5.77 0.31
CA GLY A 81 13.34 -5.76 1.15
C GLY A 81 13.56 -4.47 1.94
N ILE A 82 12.63 -3.52 1.88
CA ILE A 82 12.68 -2.26 2.63
C ILE A 82 11.78 -2.38 3.83
N THR A 83 12.31 -2.09 5.02
CA THR A 83 11.51 -2.03 6.25
C THR A 83 11.44 -0.59 6.73
N ARG A 84 10.22 -0.11 6.96
CA ARG A 84 10.00 1.20 7.60
C ARG A 84 9.43 0.96 8.98
N GLU A 85 10.06 1.57 9.97
CA GLU A 85 9.61 1.47 11.36
C GLU A 85 8.84 2.72 11.74
N ASN A 86 7.89 2.55 12.67
CA ASN A 86 7.07 3.64 13.16
C ASN A 86 6.45 4.43 12.00
N PHE A 87 5.77 3.72 11.12
CA PHE A 87 5.30 4.24 9.84
C PHE A 87 3.80 4.54 9.89
N GLU A 88 3.40 5.66 9.32
CA GLU A 88 1.97 6.00 9.23
C GLU A 88 1.37 5.42 7.96
N ILE A 89 0.30 4.65 8.12
CA ILE A 89 -0.55 4.21 7.01
C ILE A 89 -1.91 4.86 7.14
N CYS A 90 -2.61 4.94 6.03
CA CYS A 90 -4.00 5.38 6.00
C CYS A 90 -4.88 4.21 5.60
N ALA A 91 -6.13 4.22 6.04
CA ALA A 91 -7.05 3.15 5.73
C ALA A 91 -8.46 3.69 5.53
N TYR A 92 -9.15 3.19 4.52
CA TYR A 92 -10.55 3.49 4.31
C TYR A 92 -11.25 2.30 3.67
N ASP A 93 -12.57 2.35 3.63
CA ASP A 93 -13.38 1.26 3.09
C ASP A 93 -13.41 1.35 1.56
N PHE A 94 -12.66 0.47 0.91
CA PHE A 94 -12.60 0.44 -0.55
C PHE A 94 -13.98 0.12 -1.14
N LEU A 95 -14.62 -0.93 -0.68
CA LEU A 95 -15.91 -1.34 -1.22
C LEU A 95 -16.98 -0.31 -0.94
N GLY A 96 -17.00 0.27 0.26
CA GLY A 96 -17.94 1.32 0.62
C GLY A 96 -17.79 2.58 -0.21
N ASN A 97 -16.61 2.79 -0.81
CA ASN A 97 -16.32 3.89 -1.73
C ASN A 97 -16.31 3.44 -3.19
N HIS A 98 -16.93 2.29 -3.49
CA HIS A 98 -17.10 1.75 -4.84
C HIS A 98 -15.78 1.40 -5.53
N ILE A 99 -14.74 1.07 -4.77
CA ILE A 99 -13.47 0.62 -5.31
C ILE A 99 -13.44 -0.90 -5.26
N LEU A 100 -13.44 -1.54 -6.43
CA LEU A 100 -13.29 -2.97 -6.55
C LEU A 100 -11.82 -3.25 -6.84
N ALA A 101 -11.14 -3.88 -5.88
CA ALA A 101 -9.73 -4.15 -5.97
C ALA A 101 -9.45 -5.61 -5.62
N ASP A 102 -8.47 -6.21 -6.31
CA ASP A 102 -7.96 -7.54 -6.01
C ASP A 102 -6.68 -7.48 -5.17
N PHE A 103 -6.48 -6.38 -4.47
CA PHE A 103 -5.34 -6.15 -3.58
C PHE A 103 -5.84 -5.47 -2.30
N ASP A 104 -5.00 -5.53 -1.26
CA ASP A 104 -5.36 -5.04 0.07
C ASP A 104 -5.01 -3.58 0.31
N GLY A 105 -4.19 -3.01 -0.53
CA GLY A 105 -3.76 -1.63 -0.36
C GLY A 105 -2.89 -1.13 -1.49
N LEU A 106 -2.49 0.15 -1.38
CA LEU A 106 -1.61 0.83 -2.32
C LEU A 106 -0.33 1.22 -1.59
N LEU A 107 0.81 0.85 -2.14
CA LEU A 107 2.11 1.28 -1.62
C LEU A 107 2.50 2.57 -2.32
N GLY A 108 2.51 3.67 -1.57
CA GLY A 108 2.69 5.01 -2.12
C GLY A 108 4.11 5.54 -2.03
N LEU A 109 4.28 6.78 -2.46
CA LEU A 109 5.59 7.43 -2.51
C LEU A 109 6.23 7.58 -1.13
N ASP A 110 5.43 7.70 -0.08
CA ASP A 110 5.91 7.85 1.29
C ASP A 110 6.75 6.66 1.74
N PHE A 111 6.45 5.46 1.21
CA PHE A 111 7.22 4.26 1.52
C PHE A 111 8.61 4.30 0.89
N PHE A 112 8.76 4.95 -0.26
CA PHE A 112 10.00 4.92 -1.05
C PHE A 112 10.95 6.08 -0.79
N LYS A 113 10.77 6.83 0.29
CA LYS A 113 11.68 7.91 0.66
C LYS A 113 13.10 7.39 0.79
N ASN A 114 14.05 8.15 0.24
CA ASN A 114 15.47 7.80 0.25
C ASN A 114 15.80 6.46 -0.41
N THR A 115 15.02 6.11 -1.43
CA THR A 115 15.18 4.87 -2.17
C THR A 115 15.23 5.17 -3.65
N ASP A 116 16.15 4.53 -4.35
CA ASP A 116 16.13 4.51 -5.80
C ASP A 116 15.27 3.33 -6.26
N LEU A 117 14.18 3.65 -6.91
CA LEU A 117 13.22 2.65 -7.40
C LEU A 117 13.27 2.64 -8.92
N ASN A 118 13.57 1.48 -9.49
CA ASN A 118 13.59 1.28 -10.94
C ASN A 118 12.61 0.17 -11.30
N ILE A 119 11.72 0.46 -12.25
CA ILE A 119 10.74 -0.50 -12.74
C ILE A 119 11.04 -0.77 -14.20
N SER A 120 11.38 -2.01 -14.52
CA SER A 120 11.64 -2.42 -15.89
C SER A 120 10.47 -3.22 -16.45
N PHE A 121 9.72 -2.63 -17.36
CA PHE A 121 8.65 -3.34 -18.05
C PHE A 121 9.17 -4.26 -19.15
N LYS A 122 10.43 -4.08 -19.53
CA LYS A 122 11.08 -4.97 -20.50
C LYS A 122 11.46 -6.30 -19.85
N ARG A 123 11.95 -6.24 -18.62
CA ARG A 123 12.43 -7.42 -17.88
C ARG A 123 11.43 -7.90 -16.84
N PHE A 124 10.37 -7.16 -16.58
CA PHE A 124 9.41 -7.41 -15.51
C PHE A 124 10.11 -7.54 -14.15
N GLU A 125 10.90 -6.55 -13.84
CA GLU A 125 11.67 -6.49 -12.60
C GLU A 125 11.58 -5.13 -11.94
N ILE A 126 11.56 -5.15 -10.61
CA ILE A 126 11.69 -3.95 -9.77
C ILE A 126 13.04 -4.04 -9.09
N THR A 127 13.82 -2.98 -9.20
CA THR A 127 15.13 -2.89 -8.54
C THR A 127 15.08 -1.75 -7.54
N VAL A 128 15.55 -2.02 -6.32
CA VAL A 128 15.62 -1.03 -5.24
C VAL A 128 17.06 -0.93 -4.72
N SER A 129 17.44 0.27 -4.39
CA SER A 129 18.75 0.50 -3.80
C SER A 129 18.78 1.74 -2.90
#